data_f7990b544e2c646bd4016ef762ac2d3e
#
_entry.id   f7990b544e2c646bd4016ef762ac2d3e
#
_cell.length_a   1.000
_cell.length_b   1.000
_cell.length_c   1.000
_cell.angle_alpha   90.00
_cell.angle_beta   90.00
_cell.angle_gamma   90.00
#
_symmetry.space_group_name_H-M   'P 1'
#
loop_
_entity.id
_entity.type
_entity.pdbx_description
1 polymer ?
#
loop_
_entity_poly.entity_id
_entity_poly.type
_entity_poly.pdbx_seq_one_letter_code
_entity_poly.pdbx_strand_id
1 'polypeptide(L)'
;GGVMYTDYALGRFFEEASRQPWFDNTVFVITADHCASSAGKTEIPLEKYHIPALIFAPGLITPQQVDKVISQIDLMPTLFSLLGMDYDSHFFGQDALSDDFRERAFVATYQDLGYLEGDVFTVLSPVNRAEQYRISPTEEDRYNLVLEEGIPSQELLDRAISLYQTSSAWNTRP
;
A
#
# COMPACT_ATOMS: atom_id res chain seq x y z
N GLY A 1 6.42 -23.77 0.00
CA GLY A 1 6.47 -24.15 -1.42
C GLY A 1 6.22 -23.01 -2.37
N GLY A 2 5.06 -22.30 -2.28
CA GLY A 2 4.66 -21.29 -3.25
C GLY A 2 5.64 -20.11 -3.38
N VAL A 3 6.02 -19.50 -2.27
CA VAL A 3 6.96 -18.36 -2.26
C VAL A 3 8.30 -18.71 -2.90
N MET A 4 8.87 -19.87 -2.57
CA MET A 4 10.13 -20.33 -3.17
C MET A 4 10.01 -20.58 -4.68
N TYR A 5 8.85 -21.05 -5.13
CA TYR A 5 8.62 -21.24 -6.57
C TYR A 5 8.52 -19.90 -7.32
N THR A 6 7.81 -18.94 -6.72
CA THR A 6 7.71 -17.58 -7.29
C THR A 6 9.08 -16.91 -7.36
N ASP A 7 9.86 -16.99 -6.30
CA ASP A 7 11.23 -16.46 -6.25
C ASP A 7 12.12 -17.10 -7.34
N TYR A 8 12.09 -18.43 -7.46
CA TYR A 8 12.79 -19.14 -8.52
C TYR A 8 12.34 -18.71 -9.92
N ALA A 9 11.01 -18.56 -10.13
CA ALA A 9 10.46 -18.16 -11.42
C ALA A 9 10.87 -16.74 -11.81
N LEU A 10 10.85 -15.81 -10.84
CA LEU A 10 11.36 -14.43 -11.03
C LEU A 10 12.86 -14.43 -11.37
N GLY A 11 13.65 -15.21 -10.64
CA GLY A 11 15.09 -15.34 -10.93
C GLY A 11 15.34 -15.82 -12.37
N ARG A 12 14.63 -16.86 -12.80
CA ARG A 12 14.69 -17.36 -14.17
C ARG A 12 14.25 -16.32 -15.21
N PHE A 13 13.16 -15.62 -14.93
CA PHE A 13 12.67 -14.55 -15.79
C PHE A 13 13.75 -13.47 -15.99
N PHE A 14 14.34 -12.97 -14.91
CA PHE A 14 15.37 -11.93 -15.01
C PHE A 14 16.66 -12.43 -15.67
N GLU A 15 17.05 -13.68 -15.45
CA GLU A 15 18.19 -14.28 -16.15
C GLU A 15 17.98 -14.31 -17.67
N GLU A 16 16.79 -14.64 -18.12
CA GLU A 16 16.46 -14.70 -19.55
C GLU A 16 16.21 -13.29 -20.13
N ALA A 17 15.52 -12.42 -19.39
CA ALA A 17 15.23 -11.04 -19.78
C ALA A 17 16.51 -10.21 -19.94
N SER A 18 17.50 -10.40 -19.07
CA SER A 18 18.77 -9.65 -19.13
C SER A 18 19.59 -9.86 -20.41
N ARG A 19 19.28 -10.90 -21.18
CA ARG A 19 19.91 -11.19 -22.47
C ARG A 19 19.18 -10.55 -23.65
N GLN A 20 18.05 -9.87 -23.38
CA GLN A 20 17.21 -9.30 -24.43
C GLN A 20 17.58 -7.83 -24.69
N PRO A 21 17.49 -7.38 -25.95
CA PRO A 21 17.89 -6.01 -26.31
C PRO A 21 17.01 -4.91 -25.71
N TRP A 22 15.85 -5.26 -25.20
CA TRP A 22 14.93 -4.32 -24.56
C TRP A 22 15.14 -4.18 -23.05
N PHE A 23 15.92 -5.05 -22.43
CA PHE A 23 16.08 -5.13 -20.97
C PHE A 23 16.50 -3.80 -20.32
N ASP A 24 17.55 -3.16 -20.87
CA ASP A 24 18.10 -1.91 -20.35
C ASP A 24 17.16 -0.70 -20.59
N ASN A 25 16.13 -0.88 -21.41
CA ASN A 25 15.11 0.14 -21.71
C ASN A 25 13.74 -0.24 -21.13
N THR A 26 13.73 -1.02 -20.07
CA THR A 26 12.49 -1.50 -19.43
C THR A 26 12.51 -1.22 -17.94
N VAL A 27 11.39 -0.76 -17.43
CA VAL A 27 11.14 -0.65 -16.00
C VAL A 27 10.25 -1.81 -15.56
N PHE A 28 10.72 -2.54 -14.56
CA PHE A 28 9.98 -3.66 -13.95
C PHE A 28 9.38 -3.20 -12.64
N VAL A 29 8.06 -3.28 -12.53
CA VAL A 29 7.34 -3.01 -11.28
C VAL A 29 6.79 -4.34 -10.78
N ILE A 30 7.24 -4.75 -9.61
CA ILE A 30 6.91 -6.04 -9.00
C ILE A 30 6.25 -5.77 -7.66
N THR A 31 5.05 -6.24 -7.48
CA THR A 31 4.33 -6.16 -6.21
C THR A 31 3.43 -7.38 -6.05
N ALA A 32 3.12 -7.74 -4.82
CA ALA A 32 2.06 -8.71 -4.56
C ALA A 32 0.69 -8.03 -4.71
N ASP A 33 -0.32 -8.80 -5.11
CA ASP A 33 -1.71 -8.35 -5.13
C ASP A 33 -2.30 -8.32 -3.72
N HIS A 34 -1.95 -9.32 -2.89
CA HIS A 34 -2.32 -9.46 -1.47
C HIS A 34 -1.39 -10.45 -0.76
N CYS A 35 -1.49 -10.55 0.56
CA CYS A 35 -0.83 -11.60 1.33
C CYS A 35 -1.54 -12.95 1.21
N ALA A 36 -0.81 -14.04 1.47
CA ALA A 36 -1.27 -15.42 1.27
C ALA A 36 -2.48 -15.84 2.15
N SER A 37 -2.85 -15.08 3.17
CA SER A 37 -3.91 -15.44 4.14
C SER A 37 -4.87 -14.29 4.46
N SER A 38 -5.21 -13.46 3.49
CA SER A 38 -6.09 -12.30 3.67
C SER A 38 -7.59 -12.63 3.81
N ALA A 39 -8.03 -13.87 3.51
CA ALA A 39 -9.44 -14.23 3.48
C ALA A 39 -10.01 -14.61 4.85
N GLY A 40 -11.16 -14.03 5.23
CA GLY A 40 -12.11 -14.65 6.16
C GLY A 40 -12.01 -14.34 7.64
N LYS A 41 -11.37 -13.23 8.07
CA LYS A 41 -11.45 -12.75 9.46
C LYS A 41 -12.18 -11.44 9.56
N THR A 42 -13.00 -11.27 10.62
CA THR A 42 -13.73 -10.05 10.96
C THR A 42 -12.83 -8.94 11.50
N GLU A 43 -11.66 -9.26 11.99
CA GLU A 43 -10.62 -8.30 12.40
C GLU A 43 -9.66 -8.03 11.27
N ILE A 44 -9.19 -6.79 11.14
CA ILE A 44 -8.21 -6.39 10.11
C ILE A 44 -6.79 -6.55 10.67
N PRO A 45 -6.12 -7.70 10.45
CA PRO A 45 -4.74 -7.91 10.88
C PRO A 45 -3.78 -7.20 9.93
N LEU A 46 -3.23 -6.06 10.34
CA LEU A 46 -2.36 -5.21 9.49
C LEU A 46 -1.17 -5.97 8.89
N GLU A 47 -0.59 -6.92 9.62
CA GLU A 47 0.51 -7.77 9.13
C GLU A 47 0.20 -8.46 7.80
N LYS A 48 -1.08 -8.78 7.56
CA LYS A 48 -1.54 -9.48 6.35
C LYS A 48 -1.75 -8.55 5.15
N TYR A 49 -1.61 -7.26 5.36
CA TYR A 49 -1.66 -6.25 4.29
C TYR A 49 -0.29 -5.69 3.94
N HIS A 50 0.76 -6.08 4.68
CA HIS A 50 2.12 -5.67 4.39
C HIS A 50 2.71 -6.54 3.28
N ILE A 51 2.66 -6.04 2.06
CA ILE A 51 3.14 -6.71 0.85
C ILE A 51 4.44 -6.07 0.34
N PRO A 52 5.31 -6.84 -0.33
CA PRO A 52 6.50 -6.29 -0.95
C PRO A 52 6.18 -5.50 -2.21
N ALA A 53 6.95 -4.46 -2.48
CA ALA A 53 6.98 -3.75 -3.74
C ALA A 53 8.42 -3.42 -4.15
N LEU A 54 8.71 -3.54 -5.44
CA LEU A 54 10.02 -3.26 -6.02
C LEU A 54 9.85 -2.58 -7.38
N ILE A 55 10.57 -1.48 -7.59
CA ILE A 55 10.75 -0.87 -8.90
C ILE A 55 12.19 -1.11 -9.31
N PHE A 56 12.40 -1.80 -10.42
CA PHE A 56 13.70 -2.17 -10.93
C PHE A 56 13.86 -1.68 -12.37
N ALA A 57 14.88 -0.85 -12.62
CA ALA A 57 15.24 -0.36 -13.94
C ALA A 57 16.76 -0.22 -14.03
N PRO A 58 17.45 -1.21 -14.62
CA PRO A 58 18.91 -1.22 -14.68
C PRO A 58 19.41 0.00 -15.45
N GLY A 59 20.36 0.73 -14.84
CA GLY A 59 20.95 1.93 -15.45
C GLY A 59 20.10 3.21 -15.40
N LEU A 60 18.82 3.13 -15.01
CA LEU A 60 17.93 4.29 -14.93
C LEU A 60 17.67 4.75 -13.50
N ILE A 61 17.61 3.83 -12.55
CA ILE A 61 17.26 4.11 -11.16
C ILE A 61 18.42 3.75 -10.24
N THR A 62 18.79 4.68 -9.34
CA THR A 62 19.75 4.40 -8.27
C THR A 62 19.07 3.56 -7.19
N PRO A 63 19.66 2.42 -6.78
CA PRO A 63 19.08 1.60 -5.72
C PRO A 63 18.94 2.36 -4.41
N GLN A 64 17.77 2.29 -3.82
CA GLN A 64 17.47 2.83 -2.50
C GLN A 64 16.39 1.99 -1.82
N GLN A 65 16.36 2.04 -0.50
CA GLN A 65 15.29 1.46 0.30
C GLN A 65 14.34 2.57 0.74
N VAL A 66 13.04 2.33 0.63
CA VAL A 66 12.01 3.26 1.06
C VAL A 66 11.32 2.69 2.29
N ASP A 67 11.66 3.22 3.47
CA ASP A 67 11.14 2.79 4.77
C ASP A 67 9.94 3.66 5.19
N LYS A 68 9.01 3.88 4.27
CA LYS A 68 7.77 4.63 4.48
C LYS A 68 6.57 3.70 4.39
N VAL A 69 5.48 4.04 5.08
CA VAL A 69 4.19 3.39 4.88
C VAL A 69 3.58 3.92 3.59
N ILE A 70 3.49 3.06 2.58
CA ILE A 70 2.91 3.36 1.27
C ILE A 70 1.77 2.40 0.94
N SER A 71 0.87 2.83 0.09
CA SER A 71 -0.19 1.98 -0.47
C SER A 71 0.13 1.61 -1.92
N GLN A 72 -0.46 0.53 -2.44
CA GLN A 72 -0.30 0.15 -3.85
C GLN A 72 -0.66 1.28 -4.82
N ILE A 73 -1.63 2.12 -4.47
CA ILE A 73 -2.03 3.27 -5.29
C ILE A 73 -0.92 4.31 -5.47
N ASP A 74 0.10 4.30 -4.62
CA ASP A 74 1.24 5.22 -4.66
C ASP A 74 2.34 4.76 -5.64
N LEU A 75 2.29 3.51 -6.09
CA LEU A 75 3.33 2.96 -6.97
C LEU A 75 3.39 3.69 -8.33
N MET A 76 2.24 3.96 -8.94
CA MET A 76 2.23 4.63 -10.26
C MET A 76 2.68 6.10 -10.20
N PRO A 77 2.18 6.95 -9.28
CA PRO A 77 2.73 8.29 -9.10
C PRO A 77 4.24 8.29 -8.83
N THR A 78 4.72 7.39 -7.97
CA THR A 78 6.14 7.24 -7.67
C THR A 78 6.96 6.84 -8.90
N LEU A 79 6.44 5.90 -9.68
CA LEU A 79 7.07 5.47 -10.93
C LEU A 79 7.19 6.61 -11.93
N PHE A 80 6.13 7.39 -12.13
CA PHE A 80 6.14 8.51 -13.07
C PHE A 80 7.12 9.60 -12.65
N SER A 81 7.20 9.88 -11.35
CA SER A 81 8.20 10.78 -10.79
C SER A 81 9.64 10.28 -11.04
N LEU A 82 9.92 9.00 -10.77
CA LEU A 82 11.22 8.38 -11.02
C LEU A 82 11.65 8.47 -12.49
N LEU A 83 10.69 8.42 -13.40
CA LEU A 83 10.94 8.52 -14.84
C LEU A 83 10.95 9.96 -15.37
N GLY A 84 10.74 10.96 -14.49
CA GLY A 84 10.67 12.37 -14.88
C GLY A 84 9.52 12.68 -15.85
N MET A 85 8.41 11.95 -15.71
CA MET A 85 7.24 12.11 -16.58
C MET A 85 6.32 13.19 -16.03
N ASP A 86 5.99 14.18 -16.84
CA ASP A 86 4.89 15.09 -16.58
C ASP A 86 3.56 14.44 -16.97
N TYR A 87 2.56 14.49 -16.08
CA TYR A 87 1.26 13.87 -16.34
C TYR A 87 0.13 14.59 -15.61
N ASP A 88 -1.03 14.61 -16.21
CA ASP A 88 -2.29 14.96 -15.56
C ASP A 88 -3.01 13.68 -15.15
N SER A 89 -3.41 13.58 -13.89
CA SER A 89 -4.08 12.38 -13.41
C SER A 89 -5.16 12.68 -12.39
N HIS A 90 -5.99 11.67 -12.18
CA HIS A 90 -6.96 11.61 -11.09
C HIS A 90 -6.56 10.55 -10.05
N PHE A 91 -5.30 10.28 -9.90
CA PHE A 91 -4.78 9.33 -8.92
C PHE A 91 -5.06 9.80 -7.49
N PHE A 92 -5.52 8.89 -6.65
CA PHE A 92 -5.58 9.09 -5.21
C PHE A 92 -4.23 8.82 -4.52
N GLY A 93 -3.32 8.16 -5.25
CA GLY A 93 -1.95 7.89 -4.83
C GLY A 93 -1.08 9.14 -4.89
N GLN A 94 0.04 9.10 -4.18
CA GLN A 94 1.03 10.16 -4.10
C GLN A 94 2.41 9.60 -4.46
N ASP A 95 3.32 10.46 -4.89
CA ASP A 95 4.73 10.09 -5.05
C ASP A 95 5.37 9.83 -3.69
N ALA A 96 5.71 8.58 -3.41
CA ALA A 96 6.32 8.16 -2.14
C ALA A 96 7.72 8.74 -1.90
N LEU A 97 8.37 9.28 -2.92
CA LEU A 97 9.69 9.91 -2.83
C LEU A 97 9.62 11.42 -2.61
N SER A 98 8.44 12.03 -2.75
CA SER A 98 8.24 13.45 -2.49
C SER A 98 8.42 13.77 -1.00
N ASP A 99 8.93 14.98 -0.72
CA ASP A 99 9.03 15.51 0.65
C ASP A 99 7.64 15.76 1.26
N ASP A 100 6.64 16.03 0.42
CA ASP A 100 5.26 16.27 0.84
C ASP A 100 4.44 14.97 0.96
N PHE A 101 5.06 13.80 0.74
CA PHE A 101 4.38 12.52 0.83
C PHE A 101 3.82 12.27 2.23
N ARG A 102 2.55 11.94 2.29
CA ARG A 102 1.89 11.56 3.54
C ARG A 102 1.86 10.04 3.66
N GLU A 103 2.52 9.52 4.67
CA GLU A 103 2.55 8.09 4.97
C GLU A 103 1.18 7.62 5.44
N ARG A 104 0.57 6.75 4.65
CA ARG A 104 -0.74 6.17 4.93
C ARG A 104 -0.93 4.86 4.19
N ALA A 105 -1.81 4.01 4.74
CA ALA A 105 -2.24 2.80 4.07
C ALA A 105 -3.75 2.61 4.11
N PHE A 106 -4.26 2.01 3.04
CA PHE A 106 -5.66 1.62 2.90
C PHE A 106 -5.74 0.11 2.92
N VAL A 107 -6.61 -0.41 3.76
CA VAL A 107 -6.88 -1.84 3.85
C VAL A 107 -8.39 -2.07 3.88
N ALA A 108 -8.83 -3.21 3.38
CA ALA A 108 -10.24 -3.54 3.38
C ALA A 108 -10.43 -5.03 3.61
N THR A 109 -11.47 -5.36 4.36
CA THR A 109 -12.03 -6.70 4.42
C THR A 109 -13.33 -6.73 3.63
N TYR A 110 -14.07 -7.82 3.73
CA TYR A 110 -15.41 -7.92 3.15
C TYR A 110 -16.40 -6.91 3.73
N GLN A 111 -16.22 -6.49 4.99
CA GLN A 111 -17.16 -5.63 5.71
C GLN A 111 -16.58 -4.30 6.18
N ASP A 112 -15.29 -4.26 6.47
CA ASP A 112 -14.65 -3.12 7.11
C ASP A 112 -13.65 -2.45 6.19
N LEU A 113 -13.53 -1.13 6.31
CA LEU A 113 -12.56 -0.30 5.64
C LEU A 113 -11.59 0.25 6.68
N GLY A 114 -10.30 0.07 6.48
CA GLY A 114 -9.25 0.53 7.38
C GLY A 114 -8.41 1.64 6.76
N TYR A 115 -8.04 2.60 7.58
CA TYR A 115 -7.15 3.70 7.23
C TYR A 115 -6.06 3.82 8.30
N LEU A 116 -4.83 3.63 7.89
CA LEU A 116 -3.65 3.81 8.73
C LEU A 116 -2.97 5.13 8.39
N GLU A 117 -2.71 5.97 9.40
CA GLU A 117 -1.85 7.13 9.28
C GLU A 117 -1.12 7.34 10.61
N GLY A 118 0.20 7.45 10.55
CA GLY A 118 1.05 7.43 11.74
C GLY A 118 0.91 6.11 12.50
N ASP A 119 0.64 6.22 13.80
CA ASP A 119 0.40 5.08 14.69
C ASP A 119 -1.10 4.80 14.94
N VAL A 120 -2.00 5.52 14.28
CA VAL A 120 -3.45 5.36 14.43
C VAL A 120 -4.05 4.62 13.26
N PHE A 121 -4.76 3.55 13.57
CA PHE A 121 -5.52 2.77 12.61
C PHE A 121 -7.02 2.97 12.84
N THR A 122 -7.68 3.65 11.89
CA THR A 122 -9.11 3.91 11.90
C THR A 122 -9.85 2.85 11.12
N VAL A 123 -10.83 2.21 11.72
CA VAL A 123 -11.70 1.19 11.10
C VAL A 123 -13.11 1.73 10.98
N LEU A 124 -13.62 1.71 9.76
CA LEU A 124 -15.01 2.05 9.43
C LEU A 124 -15.76 0.75 9.14
N SER A 125 -16.82 0.51 9.93
CA SER A 125 -17.66 -0.68 9.82
C SER A 125 -19.09 -0.31 9.42
N PRO A 126 -19.90 -1.27 8.94
CA PRO A 126 -21.32 -1.04 8.64
C PRO A 126 -22.09 -0.40 9.82
N VAL A 127 -23.21 0.23 9.48
CA VAL A 127 -24.13 0.88 10.45
C VAL A 127 -23.48 2.06 11.19
N ASN A 128 -22.65 2.85 10.47
CA ASN A 128 -21.97 4.04 10.97
C ASN A 128 -21.12 3.79 12.23
N ARG A 129 -20.56 2.61 12.36
CA ARG A 129 -19.60 2.28 13.42
C ARG A 129 -18.20 2.64 12.98
N ALA A 130 -17.47 3.32 13.85
CA ALA A 130 -16.05 3.59 13.69
C ALA A 130 -15.31 3.26 14.98
N GLU A 131 -14.08 2.76 14.83
CA GLU A 131 -13.17 2.47 15.93
C GLU A 131 -11.78 2.96 15.57
N GLN A 132 -11.00 3.35 16.56
CA GLN A 132 -9.61 3.68 16.37
C GLN A 132 -8.73 2.81 17.25
N TYR A 133 -7.65 2.36 16.67
CA TYR A 133 -6.64 1.54 17.32
C TYR A 133 -5.30 2.25 17.26
N ARG A 134 -4.49 2.09 18.28
CA ARG A 134 -3.10 2.51 18.28
C ARG A 134 -2.21 1.33 17.97
N ILE A 135 -1.26 1.50 17.05
CA ILE A 135 -0.20 0.53 16.85
C ILE A 135 0.74 0.62 18.04
N SER A 136 0.82 -0.46 18.80
CA SER A 136 1.69 -0.59 19.98
C SER A 136 2.52 -1.87 19.83
N PRO A 137 3.66 -1.82 19.12
CA PRO A 137 4.47 -3.00 18.83
C PRO A 137 4.91 -3.74 20.09
N THR A 138 4.88 -5.06 20.02
CA THR A 138 5.43 -5.96 21.05
C THR A 138 6.60 -6.75 20.45
N GLU A 139 7.29 -7.55 21.28
CA GLU A 139 8.36 -8.44 20.79
C GLU A 139 7.83 -9.52 19.83
N GLU A 140 6.56 -9.91 20.00
CA GLU A 140 5.93 -10.97 19.21
C GLU A 140 5.11 -10.44 18.02
N ASP A 141 4.60 -9.21 18.09
CA ASP A 141 3.74 -8.61 17.08
C ASP A 141 4.09 -7.13 16.80
N ARG A 142 4.70 -6.89 15.65
CA ARG A 142 5.04 -5.54 15.17
C ARG A 142 3.80 -4.67 14.92
N TYR A 143 2.67 -5.26 14.62
CA TYR A 143 1.42 -4.59 14.27
C TYR A 143 0.33 -4.76 15.34
N ASN A 144 0.73 -5.04 16.59
CA ASN A 144 -0.21 -5.16 17.68
C ASN A 144 -1.10 -3.92 17.78
N LEU A 145 -2.41 -4.12 17.74
CA LEU A 145 -3.42 -3.08 17.76
C LEU A 145 -4.07 -3.02 19.14
N VAL A 146 -4.03 -1.85 19.75
CA VAL A 146 -4.70 -1.55 21.02
C VAL A 146 -5.89 -0.66 20.72
N LEU A 147 -7.10 -1.15 21.03
CA LEU A 147 -8.32 -0.38 20.88
C LEU A 147 -8.30 0.86 21.79
N GLU A 148 -8.51 2.02 21.22
CA GLU A 148 -8.64 3.28 21.95
C GLU A 148 -10.06 3.47 22.47
N GLU A 149 -10.19 4.16 23.58
CA GLU A 149 -11.51 4.53 24.13
C GLU A 149 -12.08 5.70 23.35
N GLY A 150 -13.18 5.46 22.65
CA GLY A 150 -13.84 6.45 21.79
C GLY A 150 -13.07 6.70 20.48
N ILE A 151 -13.11 7.94 20.01
CA ILE A 151 -12.43 8.40 18.79
C ILE A 151 -11.44 9.52 19.17
N PRO A 152 -10.21 9.18 19.53
CA PRO A 152 -9.22 10.17 19.96
C PRO A 152 -8.80 11.14 18.85
N SER A 153 -8.91 10.74 17.58
CA SER A 153 -8.61 11.61 16.44
C SER A 153 -9.79 11.73 15.48
N GLN A 154 -10.61 12.76 15.69
CA GLN A 154 -11.70 13.09 14.78
C GLN A 154 -11.17 13.45 13.39
N GLU A 155 -10.02 14.12 13.30
CA GLU A 155 -9.40 14.47 12.02
C GLU A 155 -9.09 13.22 11.16
N LEU A 156 -8.52 12.17 11.75
CA LEU A 156 -8.22 10.93 11.03
C LEU A 156 -9.50 10.17 10.64
N LEU A 157 -10.52 10.22 11.49
CA LEU A 157 -11.83 9.67 11.14
C LEU A 157 -12.44 10.38 9.93
N ASP A 158 -12.49 11.72 9.96
CA ASP A 158 -13.06 12.53 8.89
C ASP A 158 -12.26 12.34 7.58
N ARG A 159 -10.95 12.20 7.69
CA ARG A 159 -10.06 11.91 6.54
C ARG A 159 -10.34 10.55 5.93
N ALA A 160 -10.44 9.52 6.76
CA ALA A 160 -10.78 8.16 6.30
C ALA A 160 -12.14 8.15 5.57
N ILE A 161 -13.17 8.75 6.17
CA ILE A 161 -14.51 8.85 5.58
C ILE A 161 -14.45 9.59 4.24
N SER A 162 -13.81 10.76 4.21
CA SER A 162 -13.72 11.60 2.99
C SER A 162 -13.03 10.88 1.84
N LEU A 163 -11.94 10.17 2.11
CA LEU A 163 -11.19 9.44 1.09
C LEU A 163 -12.02 8.29 0.49
N TYR A 164 -12.66 7.47 1.34
CA TYR A 164 -13.49 6.37 0.85
C TYR A 164 -14.75 6.87 0.12
N GLN A 165 -15.41 7.92 0.62
CA GLN A 165 -16.57 8.51 -0.05
C GLN A 165 -16.20 9.12 -1.40
N THR A 166 -15.08 9.85 -1.48
CA THR A 166 -14.62 10.47 -2.72
C THR A 166 -14.26 9.43 -3.76
N SER A 167 -13.53 8.38 -3.38
CA SER A 167 -13.17 7.30 -4.30
C SER A 167 -14.40 6.53 -4.81
N SER A 168 -15.36 6.27 -3.93
CA SER A 168 -16.63 5.63 -4.31
C SER A 168 -17.43 6.50 -5.27
N ALA A 169 -17.59 7.80 -4.99
CA ALA A 169 -18.28 8.74 -5.85
C ALA A 169 -17.59 8.92 -7.20
N TRP A 170 -16.26 8.82 -7.25
CA TRP A 170 -15.50 8.86 -8.49
C TRP A 170 -15.79 7.68 -9.40
N ASN A 171 -15.82 6.47 -8.85
CA ASN A 171 -16.09 5.25 -9.61
C ASN A 171 -17.53 5.14 -10.14
N THR A 172 -18.47 5.92 -9.60
CA THR A 172 -19.89 5.93 -10.01
C THR A 172 -20.23 7.02 -11.01
N ARG A 173 -19.24 7.83 -11.43
CA ARG A 173 -19.47 8.84 -12.49
C ARG A 173 -19.66 8.14 -13.83
N PRO A 174 -20.70 8.51 -14.59
CA PRO A 174 -20.98 7.96 -15.92
C PRO A 174 -19.91 8.31 -16.94
#